data_d59af2eb9124acc6aa1af2817495a4cf
#
_entry.id   d59af2eb9124acc6aa1af2817495a4cf
#
_cell.length_a   1.000
_cell.length_b   1.000
_cell.length_c   1.000
_cell.angle_alpha   90.00
_cell.angle_beta   90.00
_cell.angle_gamma   90.00
#
_symmetry.space_group_name_H-M   'P 1'
#
loop_
_entity.id
_entity.type
_entity.pdbx_description
1 polymer ?
#
loop_
_entity_poly.entity_id
_entity_poly.type
_entity_poly.pdbx_seq_one_letter_code
_entity_poly.pdbx_strand_id
1 'polypeptide(L)'
;MADQAREITVVPVTERHTVRAWVRLPRTIYRADPAWVPPLWLAEPAEARASRGGARVVRFVAFDGARPVGRIACSLYPGFDVLHLGGYEAVDDDRVPSALFAAAADHARAHGRTTLVGPEGHPLFDTAGIQVSGFENVLPAGTPHHRPYYRRQWEEVGGFEPSGTVFTFVAERADQQIPDWLRQVAQRAEAEGYRSPDFHRFRELARHTDDLARLANVVVAETTGFPALHPRDVKAMRRRLRFLLRADLTRLVFHGDTLVGALAGMPELGRGLQRAHGRLLPLGWWWLLQARRRGDTVTINGAFVHPDHQD
;
A
#
# COMPACT_ATOMS: atom_id res chain seq x y z
N MET A 1 42.18 -19.43 0.28
CA MET A 1 41.94 -18.03 0.68
C MET A 1 40.48 -17.93 1.06
N ALA A 2 40.19 -17.81 2.34
CA ALA A 2 38.81 -17.62 2.82
C ALA A 2 38.31 -16.28 2.27
N ASP A 3 37.24 -16.31 1.51
CA ASP A 3 36.47 -15.16 1.10
C ASP A 3 36.01 -14.48 2.40
N GLN A 4 36.71 -13.41 2.81
CA GLN A 4 36.24 -12.58 3.94
C GLN A 4 34.89 -12.02 3.48
N ALA A 5 33.81 -12.60 4.00
CA ALA A 5 32.45 -12.14 3.74
C ALA A 5 32.41 -10.62 3.99
N ARG A 6 32.29 -9.84 2.92
CA ARG A 6 32.24 -8.39 2.99
C ARG A 6 31.12 -7.97 3.93
N GLU A 7 31.40 -7.05 4.79
CA GLU A 7 30.42 -6.49 5.72
C GLU A 7 29.32 -5.74 4.95
N ILE A 8 28.07 -5.95 5.33
CA ILE A 8 26.92 -5.23 4.77
C ILE A 8 26.92 -3.80 5.33
N THR A 9 27.05 -2.82 4.46
CA THR A 9 27.01 -1.40 4.85
C THR A 9 25.60 -0.85 4.68
N VAL A 10 25.02 -0.29 5.74
CA VAL A 10 23.68 0.33 5.72
C VAL A 10 23.83 1.85 5.76
N VAL A 11 23.22 2.55 4.80
CA VAL A 11 23.29 4.01 4.69
C VAL A 11 21.91 4.64 4.52
N PRO A 12 21.70 5.87 5.01
CA PRO A 12 20.45 6.58 4.80
C PRO A 12 20.25 7.02 3.35
N VAL A 13 18.98 7.07 2.93
CA VAL A 13 18.58 7.48 1.58
C VAL A 13 18.46 9.01 1.52
N THR A 14 19.56 9.69 1.32
CA THR A 14 19.63 11.17 1.26
C THR A 14 20.11 11.66 -0.09
N GLU A 15 21.03 10.95 -0.70
CA GLU A 15 21.70 11.34 -1.94
C GLU A 15 21.07 10.73 -3.19
N ARG A 16 21.39 11.28 -4.37
CA ARG A 16 20.86 10.80 -5.65
C ARG A 16 21.16 9.33 -5.91
N HIS A 17 22.34 8.85 -5.52
CA HIS A 17 22.73 7.45 -5.76
C HIS A 17 21.97 6.50 -4.83
N THR A 18 21.77 6.85 -3.54
CA THR A 18 21.01 6.03 -2.59
C THR A 18 19.52 6.01 -2.93
N VAL A 19 18.94 7.13 -3.38
CA VAL A 19 17.57 7.16 -3.92
C VAL A 19 17.43 6.26 -5.16
N ARG A 20 18.43 6.27 -6.06
CA ARG A 20 18.43 5.40 -7.23
C ARG A 20 18.52 3.92 -6.83
N ALA A 21 19.36 3.61 -5.84
CA ALA A 21 19.48 2.25 -5.28
C ALA A 21 18.15 1.79 -4.66
N TRP A 22 17.54 2.62 -3.82
CA TRP A 22 16.22 2.37 -3.22
C TRP A 22 15.16 2.03 -4.27
N VAL A 23 15.02 2.86 -5.29
CA VAL A 23 13.99 2.71 -6.34
C VAL A 23 14.26 1.48 -7.23
N ARG A 24 15.53 1.16 -7.51
CA ARG A 24 15.87 0.09 -8.46
C ARG A 24 15.95 -1.30 -7.85
N LEU A 25 16.13 -1.41 -6.54
CA LEU A 25 16.33 -2.70 -5.86
C LEU A 25 15.22 -3.72 -6.14
N PRO A 26 13.90 -3.38 -6.03
CA PRO A 26 12.84 -4.34 -6.32
C PRO A 26 12.92 -4.90 -7.74
N ARG A 27 13.29 -4.06 -8.71
CA ARG A 27 13.46 -4.50 -10.11
C ARG A 27 14.54 -5.57 -10.26
N THR A 28 15.55 -5.55 -9.40
CA THR A 28 16.62 -6.56 -9.40
C THR A 28 16.13 -7.85 -8.73
N ILE A 29 15.45 -7.72 -7.59
CA ILE A 29 14.94 -8.86 -6.81
C ILE A 29 13.88 -9.65 -7.59
N TYR A 30 12.95 -8.95 -8.25
CA TYR A 30 11.80 -9.56 -8.94
C TYR A 30 11.98 -9.73 -10.45
N ARG A 31 13.22 -9.58 -10.97
CA ARG A 31 13.49 -9.58 -12.41
C ARG A 31 12.95 -10.79 -13.17
N ALA A 32 13.00 -11.96 -12.55
CA ALA A 32 12.56 -13.24 -13.13
C ALA A 32 11.20 -13.72 -12.58
N ASP A 33 10.48 -12.87 -11.87
CA ASP A 33 9.22 -13.21 -11.26
C ASP A 33 8.03 -12.82 -12.15
N PRO A 34 7.32 -13.78 -12.76
CA PRO A 34 6.22 -13.48 -13.68
C PRO A 34 4.96 -12.96 -12.97
N ALA A 35 4.83 -13.20 -11.67
CA ALA A 35 3.69 -12.73 -10.88
C ALA A 35 3.88 -11.28 -10.40
N TRP A 36 5.12 -10.78 -10.40
CA TRP A 36 5.40 -9.44 -9.92
C TRP A 36 4.81 -8.33 -10.79
N VAL A 37 4.11 -7.40 -10.16
CA VAL A 37 3.57 -6.19 -10.81
C VAL A 37 4.52 -5.02 -10.49
N PRO A 38 5.28 -4.52 -11.47
CA PRO A 38 6.18 -3.41 -11.23
C PRO A 38 5.41 -2.11 -10.93
N PRO A 39 5.91 -1.26 -10.03
CA PRO A 39 5.35 0.05 -9.81
C PRO A 39 5.58 0.95 -11.03
N LEU A 40 4.89 2.09 -11.04
CA LEU A 40 5.13 3.11 -12.07
C LEU A 40 6.43 3.87 -11.76
N TRP A 41 7.53 3.51 -12.42
CA TRP A 41 8.89 4.01 -12.13
C TRP A 41 9.02 5.53 -12.12
N LEU A 42 8.18 6.24 -12.87
CA LEU A 42 8.17 7.70 -12.87
C LEU A 42 7.76 8.30 -11.52
N ALA A 43 6.90 7.61 -10.77
CA ALA A 43 6.41 8.06 -9.47
C ALA A 43 7.38 7.72 -8.32
N GLU A 44 8.15 6.64 -8.45
CA GLU A 44 8.97 6.07 -7.37
C GLU A 44 9.96 7.04 -6.72
N PRO A 45 10.68 7.94 -7.45
CA PRO A 45 11.59 8.88 -6.80
C PRO A 45 10.88 9.91 -5.90
N ALA A 46 9.64 10.25 -6.21
CA ALA A 46 8.81 11.12 -5.37
C ALA A 46 8.30 10.35 -4.16
N GLU A 47 7.84 9.11 -4.37
CA GLU A 47 7.39 8.21 -3.29
C GLU A 47 8.55 7.90 -2.32
N ALA A 48 9.75 7.68 -2.84
CA ALA A 48 10.96 7.45 -2.03
C ALA A 48 11.34 8.65 -1.13
N ARG A 49 10.75 9.81 -1.33
CA ARG A 49 10.94 11.02 -0.52
C ARG A 49 9.69 11.44 0.24
N ALA A 50 8.57 10.79 -0.03
CA ALA A 50 7.30 11.14 0.59
C ALA A 50 7.30 10.80 2.09
N SER A 51 6.65 11.66 2.86
CA SER A 51 6.28 11.43 4.24
C SER A 51 4.79 11.73 4.38
N ARG A 52 4.03 10.87 5.03
CA ARG A 52 2.56 10.97 5.12
C ARG A 52 2.09 10.84 6.56
N GLY A 53 0.90 11.35 6.86
CA GLY A 53 0.33 11.29 8.20
C GLY A 53 1.18 12.00 9.26
N GLY A 54 1.98 13.00 8.87
CA GLY A 54 2.89 13.68 9.80
C GLY A 54 4.10 12.86 10.24
N ALA A 55 4.33 11.67 9.67
CA ALA A 55 5.45 10.82 10.05
C ALA A 55 6.81 11.45 9.74
N ARG A 56 7.77 11.20 10.63
CA ARG A 56 9.20 11.37 10.33
C ARG A 56 9.71 10.07 9.73
N VAL A 57 10.10 10.10 8.46
CA VAL A 57 10.51 8.89 7.72
C VAL A 57 12.00 8.96 7.40
N VAL A 58 12.74 7.95 7.83
CA VAL A 58 14.11 7.69 7.39
C VAL A 58 14.10 6.38 6.61
N ARG A 59 14.81 6.35 5.49
CA ARG A 59 14.96 5.17 4.64
C ARG A 59 16.40 4.75 4.61
N PHE A 60 16.65 3.45 4.65
CA PHE A 60 17.98 2.86 4.60
C PHE A 60 18.12 1.94 3.39
N VAL A 61 19.30 1.93 2.79
CA VAL A 61 19.72 0.94 1.78
C VAL A 61 20.94 0.21 2.29
N ALA A 62 20.90 -1.10 2.20
CA ALA A 62 22.03 -1.98 2.47
C ALA A 62 22.82 -2.27 1.20
N PHE A 63 24.13 -2.22 1.30
CA PHE A 63 25.07 -2.49 0.21
C PHE A 63 26.03 -3.63 0.58
N ASP A 64 26.28 -4.51 -0.38
CA ASP A 64 27.42 -5.42 -0.40
C ASP A 64 28.47 -4.85 -1.37
N GLY A 65 29.46 -4.18 -0.82
CA GLY A 65 30.36 -3.33 -1.60
C GLY A 65 29.60 -2.20 -2.32
N ALA A 66 29.58 -2.20 -3.64
CA ALA A 66 28.83 -1.21 -4.43
C ALA A 66 27.41 -1.69 -4.85
N ARG A 67 27.06 -2.94 -4.55
CA ARG A 67 25.78 -3.53 -4.97
C ARG A 67 24.70 -3.30 -3.91
N PRO A 68 23.57 -2.67 -4.24
CA PRO A 68 22.44 -2.59 -3.33
C PRO A 68 21.81 -3.98 -3.18
N VAL A 69 21.61 -4.42 -1.92
CA VAL A 69 21.14 -5.76 -1.58
C VAL A 69 19.92 -5.76 -0.66
N GLY A 70 19.60 -4.62 -0.02
CA GLY A 70 18.42 -4.50 0.83
C GLY A 70 17.98 -3.06 1.03
N ARG A 71 16.76 -2.88 1.50
CA ARG A 71 16.20 -1.57 1.87
C ARG A 71 15.12 -1.71 2.95
N ILE A 72 14.95 -0.68 3.77
CA ILE A 72 13.89 -0.58 4.77
C ILE A 72 13.57 0.89 5.05
N ALA A 73 12.31 1.20 5.30
CA ALA A 73 11.86 2.51 5.77
C ALA A 73 11.49 2.43 7.24
N CYS A 74 11.86 3.45 7.99
CA CYS A 74 11.57 3.63 9.41
C CYS A 74 10.71 4.88 9.55
N SER A 75 9.50 4.74 10.09
CA SER A 75 8.51 5.82 10.21
C SER A 75 8.11 6.02 11.65
N LEU A 76 8.26 7.24 12.15
CA LEU A 76 7.78 7.68 13.46
C LEU A 76 6.51 8.49 13.26
N TYR A 77 5.36 7.93 13.61
CA TYR A 77 4.08 8.63 13.56
C TYR A 77 3.79 9.36 14.87
N PRO A 78 3.17 10.55 14.81
CA PRO A 78 2.68 11.22 16.01
C PRO A 78 1.66 10.35 16.75
N GLY A 79 1.78 10.28 18.07
CA GLY A 79 0.86 9.52 18.92
C GLY A 79 1.22 8.04 19.10
N PHE A 80 2.23 7.52 18.39
CA PHE A 80 2.70 6.15 18.56
C PHE A 80 4.03 6.08 19.32
N ASP A 81 4.16 5.09 20.19
CA ASP A 81 5.40 4.80 20.94
C ASP A 81 6.24 3.70 20.27
N VAL A 82 5.92 3.34 19.05
CA VAL A 82 6.60 2.32 18.25
C VAL A 82 7.26 2.95 17.03
N LEU A 83 8.24 2.25 16.45
CA LEU A 83 8.79 2.56 15.13
C LEU A 83 8.15 1.63 14.11
N HIS A 84 7.49 2.22 13.10
CA HIS A 84 6.90 1.47 12.01
C HIS A 84 7.93 1.20 10.91
N LEU A 85 8.03 -0.06 10.50
CA LEU A 85 8.92 -0.52 9.43
C LEU A 85 8.11 -0.78 8.17
N GLY A 86 8.57 -0.26 7.04
CA GLY A 86 7.91 -0.47 5.75
C GLY A 86 8.88 -0.47 4.58
N GLY A 87 8.37 -0.67 3.37
CA GLY A 87 9.16 -0.63 2.15
C GLY A 87 10.35 -1.61 2.12
N TYR A 88 10.24 -2.70 2.91
CA TYR A 88 11.28 -3.70 3.04
C TYR A 88 11.46 -4.49 1.75
N GLU A 89 12.71 -4.63 1.35
CA GLU A 89 13.16 -5.51 0.28
C GLU A 89 14.55 -6.01 0.61
N ALA A 90 14.83 -7.29 0.41
CA ALA A 90 16.16 -7.85 0.61
C ALA A 90 16.42 -9.02 -0.34
N VAL A 91 17.68 -9.26 -0.66
CA VAL A 91 18.10 -10.51 -1.30
C VAL A 91 18.08 -11.65 -0.28
N ASP A 92 18.12 -12.89 -0.74
CA ASP A 92 18.16 -14.09 0.11
C ASP A 92 19.56 -14.30 0.70
N ASP A 93 19.90 -13.47 1.67
CA ASP A 93 21.17 -13.47 2.43
C ASP A 93 20.90 -12.88 3.81
N ASP A 94 21.02 -13.68 4.86
CA ASP A 94 20.66 -13.33 6.24
C ASP A 94 21.47 -12.18 6.83
N ARG A 95 22.64 -11.88 6.30
CA ARG A 95 23.43 -10.71 6.69
C ARG A 95 22.70 -9.41 6.38
N VAL A 96 21.87 -9.41 5.31
CA VAL A 96 21.17 -8.20 4.86
C VAL A 96 20.03 -7.81 5.81
N PRO A 97 19.05 -8.68 6.12
CA PRO A 97 18.03 -8.35 7.13
C PRO A 97 18.64 -8.07 8.50
N SER A 98 19.66 -8.81 8.94
CA SER A 98 20.35 -8.53 10.21
C SER A 98 20.86 -7.10 10.29
N ALA A 99 21.55 -6.62 9.23
CA ALA A 99 22.10 -5.26 9.19
C ALA A 99 20.98 -4.20 9.10
N LEU A 100 19.91 -4.45 8.32
CA LEU A 100 18.78 -3.53 8.19
C LEU A 100 17.99 -3.39 9.49
N PHE A 101 17.70 -4.51 10.17
CA PHE A 101 16.97 -4.49 11.43
C PHE A 101 17.81 -3.89 12.56
N ALA A 102 19.13 -4.12 12.58
CA ALA A 102 20.03 -3.45 13.50
C ALA A 102 19.99 -1.92 13.33
N ALA A 103 20.11 -1.44 12.07
CA ALA A 103 20.01 0.00 11.77
C ALA A 103 18.65 0.59 12.15
N ALA A 104 17.55 -0.15 11.95
CA ALA A 104 16.22 0.25 12.36
C ALA A 104 16.10 0.31 13.90
N ALA A 105 16.64 -0.67 14.62
CA ALA A 105 16.66 -0.70 16.09
C ALA A 105 17.49 0.44 16.68
N ASP A 106 18.64 0.76 16.06
CA ASP A 106 19.45 1.91 16.45
C ASP A 106 18.69 3.22 16.27
N HIS A 107 18.00 3.35 15.13
CA HIS A 107 17.16 4.51 14.86
C HIS A 107 15.99 4.62 15.86
N ALA A 108 15.34 3.52 16.20
CA ALA A 108 14.29 3.47 17.22
C ALA A 108 14.81 3.95 18.58
N ARG A 109 15.93 3.38 19.05
CA ARG A 109 16.58 3.73 20.33
C ARG A 109 16.97 5.21 20.39
N ALA A 110 17.51 5.75 19.30
CA ALA A 110 17.86 7.16 19.20
C ALA A 110 16.66 8.11 19.34
N HIS A 111 15.44 7.60 19.13
CA HIS A 111 14.19 8.35 19.27
C HIS A 111 13.34 7.87 20.46
N GLY A 112 13.92 7.14 21.41
CA GLY A 112 13.24 6.67 22.61
C GLY A 112 12.16 5.62 22.35
N ARG A 113 12.28 4.85 21.24
CA ARG A 113 11.36 3.77 20.89
C ARG A 113 12.02 2.42 21.17
N THR A 114 11.24 1.51 21.78
CA THR A 114 11.71 0.16 22.15
C THR A 114 11.04 -0.95 21.35
N THR A 115 9.97 -0.62 20.62
CA THR A 115 9.19 -1.58 19.86
C THR A 115 9.25 -1.24 18.36
N LEU A 116 9.43 -2.26 17.54
CA LEU A 116 9.38 -2.21 16.08
C LEU A 116 8.14 -2.96 15.61
N VAL A 117 7.38 -2.36 14.70
CA VAL A 117 6.18 -2.97 14.10
C VAL A 117 6.28 -2.89 12.58
N GLY A 118 5.86 -3.95 11.89
CA GLY A 118 5.88 -3.93 10.42
C GLY A 118 5.86 -5.32 9.77
N PRO A 119 5.94 -5.41 8.45
CA PRO A 119 6.03 -4.26 7.55
C PRO A 119 4.68 -3.56 7.41
N GLU A 120 4.67 -2.27 7.64
CA GLU A 120 3.45 -1.45 7.50
C GLU A 120 3.79 0.03 7.28
N GLY A 121 2.79 0.79 6.87
CA GLY A 121 2.84 2.22 6.72
C GLY A 121 1.47 2.83 7.01
N HIS A 122 1.22 4.05 6.55
CA HIS A 122 -0.08 4.68 6.79
C HIS A 122 -1.18 3.92 6.01
N PRO A 123 -2.25 3.42 6.68
CA PRO A 123 -3.21 2.46 6.11
C PRO A 123 -3.98 2.99 4.88
N LEU A 124 -4.06 4.31 4.69
CA LEU A 124 -4.68 4.90 3.48
C LEU A 124 -3.75 4.92 2.25
N PHE A 125 -2.47 4.59 2.39
CA PHE A 125 -1.48 4.68 1.30
C PHE A 125 -0.65 3.42 1.16
N ASP A 126 -0.43 2.71 2.25
CA ASP A 126 0.47 1.59 2.33
C ASP A 126 -0.31 0.34 2.73
N THR A 127 0.19 -0.78 2.31
CA THR A 127 -0.35 -2.09 2.72
C THR A 127 0.53 -2.66 3.83
N ALA A 128 -0.06 -3.46 4.71
CA ALA A 128 0.63 -4.11 5.81
C ALA A 128 0.86 -5.59 5.52
N GLY A 129 1.83 -6.16 6.23
CA GLY A 129 2.10 -7.58 6.26
C GLY A 129 3.07 -8.08 5.20
N ILE A 130 3.43 -9.35 5.34
CA ILE A 130 4.29 -10.10 4.42
C ILE A 130 3.43 -11.14 3.72
N GLN A 131 3.58 -11.28 2.41
CA GLN A 131 2.93 -12.37 1.67
C GLN A 131 3.46 -13.72 2.15
N VAL A 132 2.55 -14.60 2.55
CA VAL A 132 2.87 -15.94 3.07
C VAL A 132 2.32 -17.07 2.19
N SER A 133 1.48 -16.72 1.21
CA SER A 133 0.93 -17.70 0.25
C SER A 133 0.55 -17.00 -1.06
N GLY A 134 0.22 -17.80 -2.11
CA GLY A 134 -0.24 -17.28 -3.40
C GLY A 134 0.84 -16.52 -4.18
N PHE A 135 2.09 -16.91 -4.04
CA PHE A 135 3.24 -16.26 -4.70
C PHE A 135 3.19 -16.33 -6.22
N GLU A 136 2.45 -17.29 -6.76
CA GLU A 136 2.21 -17.50 -8.19
C GLU A 136 1.15 -16.56 -8.76
N ASN A 137 0.37 -15.89 -7.91
CA ASN A 137 -0.72 -15.04 -8.33
C ASN A 137 -0.25 -13.63 -8.67
N VAL A 138 -0.74 -13.09 -9.77
CA VAL A 138 -0.58 -11.67 -10.09
C VAL A 138 -1.50 -10.86 -9.18
N LEU A 139 -0.90 -10.21 -8.19
CA LEU A 139 -1.65 -9.41 -7.22
C LEU A 139 -2.11 -8.08 -7.84
N PRO A 140 -3.18 -7.48 -7.30
CA PRO A 140 -3.62 -6.16 -7.72
C PRO A 140 -2.51 -5.11 -7.64
N ALA A 141 -2.55 -4.14 -8.57
CA ALA A 141 -1.58 -3.06 -8.60
C ALA A 141 -1.54 -2.30 -7.27
N GLY A 142 -0.35 -2.20 -6.67
CA GLY A 142 -0.14 -1.56 -5.36
C GLY A 142 -0.25 -2.50 -4.17
N THR A 143 -0.62 -3.77 -4.36
CA THR A 143 -0.51 -4.80 -3.33
C THR A 143 0.95 -5.25 -3.21
N PRO A 144 1.49 -5.44 -1.99
CA PRO A 144 2.84 -5.95 -1.82
C PRO A 144 2.97 -7.34 -2.42
N HIS A 145 4.00 -7.53 -3.20
CA HIS A 145 4.44 -8.84 -3.67
C HIS A 145 5.79 -9.13 -3.06
N HIS A 146 5.92 -10.27 -2.40
CA HIS A 146 7.09 -10.60 -1.63
C HIS A 146 7.74 -11.91 -2.11
N ARG A 147 9.02 -12.08 -1.77
CA ARG A 147 9.72 -13.35 -1.99
C ARG A 147 9.39 -14.32 -0.85
N PRO A 148 9.27 -15.64 -1.11
CA PRO A 148 8.93 -16.62 -0.08
C PRO A 148 9.83 -16.59 1.16
N TYR A 149 11.12 -16.25 0.99
CA TYR A 149 12.09 -16.20 2.07
C TYR A 149 11.94 -14.99 3.01
N TYR A 150 11.09 -13.98 2.68
CA TYR A 150 10.88 -12.80 3.55
C TYR A 150 10.30 -13.17 4.90
N ARG A 151 9.41 -14.17 4.96
CA ARG A 151 8.87 -14.66 6.23
C ARG A 151 10.01 -15.10 7.15
N ARG A 152 10.93 -15.93 6.67
CA ARG A 152 12.10 -16.39 7.42
C ARG A 152 12.98 -15.21 7.86
N GLN A 153 13.21 -14.26 6.98
CA GLN A 153 14.02 -13.07 7.29
C GLN A 153 13.41 -12.23 8.41
N TRP A 154 12.09 -12.09 8.47
CA TRP A 154 11.44 -11.35 9.54
C TRP A 154 11.33 -12.16 10.82
N GLU A 155 10.82 -13.38 10.76
CA GLU A 155 10.56 -14.21 11.95
C GLU A 155 11.86 -14.75 12.56
N GLU A 156 12.73 -15.39 11.77
CA GLU A 156 13.92 -16.07 12.30
C GLU A 156 15.13 -15.16 12.45
N VAL A 157 15.38 -14.27 11.47
CA VAL A 157 16.54 -13.37 11.53
C VAL A 157 16.22 -12.10 12.33
N GLY A 158 15.04 -11.53 12.12
CA GLY A 158 14.59 -10.30 12.77
C GLY A 158 13.98 -10.51 14.15
N GLY A 159 13.53 -11.72 14.47
CA GLY A 159 12.86 -12.04 15.73
C GLY A 159 11.46 -11.41 15.85
N PHE A 160 10.80 -11.14 14.72
CA PHE A 160 9.44 -10.58 14.72
C PHE A 160 8.40 -11.68 14.92
N GLU A 161 7.39 -11.38 15.72
CA GLU A 161 6.24 -12.25 15.94
C GLU A 161 5.05 -11.80 15.10
N PRO A 162 4.33 -12.72 14.40
CA PRO A 162 3.14 -12.39 13.65
C PRO A 162 2.03 -11.85 14.57
N SER A 163 1.43 -10.71 14.24
CA SER A 163 0.34 -10.10 15.01
C SER A 163 -1.04 -10.37 14.41
N GLY A 164 -1.12 -10.80 13.16
CA GLY A 164 -2.39 -11.08 12.47
C GLY A 164 -2.19 -11.56 11.05
N THR A 165 -3.31 -11.86 10.39
CA THR A 165 -3.34 -12.30 8.99
C THR A 165 -4.34 -11.48 8.20
N VAL A 166 -3.95 -11.00 7.03
CA VAL A 166 -4.81 -10.30 6.07
C VAL A 166 -5.03 -11.20 4.86
N PHE A 167 -6.27 -11.31 4.43
CA PHE A 167 -6.64 -12.12 3.27
C PHE A 167 -6.99 -11.25 2.07
N THR A 168 -6.54 -11.66 0.89
CA THR A 168 -7.03 -11.13 -0.39
C THR A 168 -7.99 -12.15 -0.98
N PHE A 169 -9.23 -11.74 -1.21
CA PHE A 169 -10.25 -12.58 -1.82
C PHE A 169 -10.38 -12.25 -3.30
N VAL A 170 -10.51 -13.30 -4.12
CA VAL A 170 -10.88 -13.19 -5.53
C VAL A 170 -12.23 -13.84 -5.70
N ALA A 171 -13.16 -13.14 -6.34
CA ALA A 171 -14.49 -13.65 -6.61
C ALA A 171 -14.82 -13.45 -8.10
N GLU A 172 -15.34 -14.48 -8.76
CA GLU A 172 -15.78 -14.42 -10.14
C GLU A 172 -17.24 -13.96 -10.21
N ARG A 173 -17.55 -13.11 -11.19
CA ARG A 173 -18.90 -12.55 -11.35
C ARG A 173 -19.97 -13.63 -11.59
N ALA A 174 -19.60 -14.72 -12.27
CA ALA A 174 -20.51 -15.82 -12.57
C ALA A 174 -21.03 -16.53 -11.32
N ASP A 175 -20.23 -16.51 -10.25
CA ASP A 175 -20.54 -17.20 -8.99
C ASP A 175 -21.32 -16.30 -8.01
N GLN A 176 -21.53 -15.02 -8.36
CA GLN A 176 -22.11 -14.03 -7.45
C GLN A 176 -23.57 -13.75 -7.76
N GLN A 177 -24.45 -14.50 -7.15
CA GLN A 177 -25.82 -14.06 -6.95
C GLN A 177 -25.86 -13.20 -5.68
N ILE A 178 -26.45 -12.00 -5.76
CA ILE A 178 -26.68 -11.18 -4.57
C ILE A 178 -27.66 -11.93 -3.68
N PRO A 179 -27.27 -12.35 -2.47
CA PRO A 179 -28.16 -13.07 -1.56
C PRO A 179 -29.38 -12.24 -1.20
N ASP A 180 -30.51 -12.88 -0.95
CA ASP A 180 -31.77 -12.18 -0.62
C ASP A 180 -31.66 -11.38 0.67
N TRP A 181 -30.92 -11.89 1.65
CA TRP A 181 -30.68 -11.15 2.89
C TRP A 181 -29.99 -9.79 2.65
N LEU A 182 -29.05 -9.74 1.69
CA LEU A 182 -28.34 -8.49 1.37
C LEU A 182 -29.28 -7.48 0.70
N ARG A 183 -30.21 -7.96 -0.14
CA ARG A 183 -31.25 -7.10 -0.73
C ARG A 183 -32.19 -6.55 0.35
N GLN A 184 -32.55 -7.37 1.34
CA GLN A 184 -33.39 -6.94 2.47
C GLN A 184 -32.67 -5.89 3.34
N VAL A 185 -31.37 -6.06 3.59
CA VAL A 185 -30.56 -5.05 4.31
C VAL A 185 -30.54 -3.74 3.55
N ALA A 186 -30.31 -3.78 2.23
CA ALA A 186 -30.32 -2.57 1.40
C ALA A 186 -31.69 -1.85 1.45
N GLN A 187 -32.80 -2.59 1.36
CA GLN A 187 -34.15 -2.02 1.44
C GLN A 187 -34.43 -1.39 2.81
N ARG A 188 -33.97 -2.00 3.90
CA ARG A 188 -34.08 -1.41 5.24
C ARG A 188 -33.29 -0.11 5.35
N ALA A 189 -32.04 -0.12 4.91
CA ALA A 189 -31.20 1.06 4.92
C ALA A 189 -31.85 2.21 4.12
N GLU A 190 -32.44 1.93 2.94
CA GLU A 190 -33.19 2.93 2.18
C GLU A 190 -34.40 3.46 2.96
N ALA A 191 -35.15 2.61 3.64
CA ALA A 191 -36.28 3.01 4.47
C ALA A 191 -35.86 3.85 5.70
N GLU A 192 -34.67 3.65 6.21
CA GLU A 192 -34.04 4.42 7.30
C GLU A 192 -33.39 5.72 6.81
N GLY A 193 -33.47 6.03 5.51
CA GLY A 193 -33.00 7.30 4.96
C GLY A 193 -31.56 7.29 4.41
N TYR A 194 -30.95 6.11 4.31
CA TYR A 194 -29.67 5.97 3.62
C TYR A 194 -29.86 6.05 2.11
N ARG A 195 -28.96 6.75 1.43
CA ARG A 195 -29.01 6.94 -0.01
C ARG A 195 -27.63 6.68 -0.63
N SER A 196 -27.60 5.95 -1.75
CA SER A 196 -26.38 5.73 -2.53
C SER A 196 -26.62 6.16 -3.99
N PRO A 197 -26.38 7.45 -4.30
CA PRO A 197 -26.57 7.96 -5.64
C PRO A 197 -25.56 7.37 -6.63
N ASP A 198 -25.98 7.20 -7.88
CA ASP A 198 -25.10 6.80 -8.96
C ASP A 198 -24.26 7.98 -9.47
N PHE A 199 -22.98 7.73 -9.63
CA PHE A 199 -22.04 8.69 -10.20
C PHE A 199 -21.58 8.23 -11.56
N HIS A 200 -21.72 9.07 -12.56
CA HIS A 200 -21.32 8.77 -13.93
C HIS A 200 -20.02 9.45 -14.35
N ARG A 201 -19.64 10.53 -13.67
CA ARG A 201 -18.45 11.32 -13.98
C ARG A 201 -17.61 11.56 -12.74
N PHE A 202 -16.30 11.51 -12.91
CA PHE A 202 -15.36 11.81 -11.81
C PHE A 202 -15.59 13.20 -11.17
N ARG A 203 -16.09 14.18 -11.93
CA ARG A 203 -16.41 15.52 -11.38
C ARG A 203 -17.47 15.49 -10.28
N GLU A 204 -18.40 14.56 -10.36
CA GLU A 204 -19.47 14.37 -9.36
C GLU A 204 -18.85 13.84 -8.06
N LEU A 205 -18.04 12.77 -8.14
CA LEU A 205 -17.28 12.25 -7.01
C LEU A 205 -16.32 13.28 -6.42
N ALA A 206 -15.69 14.09 -7.25
CA ALA A 206 -14.70 15.07 -6.82
C ALA A 206 -15.25 16.15 -5.88
N ARG A 207 -16.57 16.38 -5.90
CA ARG A 207 -17.25 17.30 -4.97
C ARG A 207 -17.27 16.78 -3.54
N HIS A 208 -17.24 15.45 -3.37
CA HIS A 208 -17.27 14.77 -2.08
C HIS A 208 -15.88 14.34 -1.57
N THR A 209 -14.80 14.85 -2.19
CA THR A 209 -13.44 14.43 -1.80
C THR A 209 -13.09 14.80 -0.37
N ASP A 210 -13.56 15.96 0.11
CA ASP A 210 -13.29 16.43 1.46
C ASP A 210 -14.13 15.63 2.49
N ASP A 211 -15.37 15.27 2.13
CA ASP A 211 -16.23 14.40 2.95
C ASP A 211 -15.62 13.00 3.04
N LEU A 212 -15.15 12.47 1.90
CA LEU A 212 -14.48 11.18 1.85
C LEU A 212 -13.20 11.16 2.70
N ALA A 213 -12.42 12.25 2.66
CA ALA A 213 -11.22 12.36 3.49
C ALA A 213 -11.58 12.43 4.99
N ARG A 214 -12.66 13.13 5.37
CA ARG A 214 -13.15 13.16 6.74
C ARG A 214 -13.59 11.77 7.20
N LEU A 215 -14.43 11.10 6.41
CA LEU A 215 -14.89 9.73 6.72
C LEU A 215 -13.70 8.77 6.87
N ALA A 216 -12.77 8.78 5.92
CA ALA A 216 -11.60 7.92 5.97
C ALA A 216 -10.73 8.21 7.22
N ASN A 217 -10.57 9.47 7.60
CA ASN A 217 -9.82 9.84 8.79
C ASN A 217 -10.50 9.35 10.09
N VAL A 218 -11.82 9.45 10.19
CA VAL A 218 -12.56 8.95 11.36
C VAL A 218 -12.40 7.43 11.46
N VAL A 219 -12.68 6.72 10.38
CA VAL A 219 -12.61 5.24 10.36
C VAL A 219 -11.18 4.77 10.66
N VAL A 220 -10.16 5.36 10.03
CA VAL A 220 -8.77 4.95 10.24
C VAL A 220 -8.30 5.27 11.67
N ALA A 221 -8.66 6.43 12.21
CA ALA A 221 -8.29 6.79 13.57
C ALA A 221 -8.88 5.81 14.61
N GLU A 222 -10.15 5.43 14.45
CA GLU A 222 -10.79 4.49 15.37
C GLU A 222 -10.30 3.04 15.21
N THR A 223 -10.11 2.59 13.97
CA THR A 223 -9.76 1.18 13.73
C THR A 223 -8.27 0.89 13.91
N THR A 224 -7.41 1.87 13.69
CA THR A 224 -5.96 1.66 13.66
C THR A 224 -5.18 2.59 14.57
N GLY A 225 -5.80 3.64 15.11
CA GLY A 225 -5.13 4.68 15.88
C GLY A 225 -4.22 5.59 15.07
N PHE A 226 -4.09 5.41 13.75
CA PHE A 226 -3.24 6.27 12.92
C PHE A 226 -3.74 7.71 12.89
N PRO A 227 -2.83 8.70 12.87
CA PRO A 227 -3.21 10.10 12.85
C PRO A 227 -3.95 10.47 11.56
N ALA A 228 -4.85 11.44 11.67
CA ALA A 228 -5.58 11.97 10.53
C ALA A 228 -4.65 12.48 9.43
N LEU A 229 -5.07 12.33 8.18
CA LEU A 229 -4.34 12.85 7.04
C LEU A 229 -4.20 14.38 7.11
N HIS A 230 -2.99 14.85 6.89
CA HIS A 230 -2.75 16.28 6.71
C HIS A 230 -3.39 16.77 5.39
N PRO A 231 -3.87 18.02 5.28
CA PRO A 231 -4.45 18.57 4.05
C PRO A 231 -3.59 18.39 2.78
N ARG A 232 -2.25 18.35 2.94
CA ARG A 232 -1.32 18.06 1.83
C ARG A 232 -1.47 16.65 1.31
N ASP A 233 -1.68 15.68 2.21
CA ASP A 233 -1.86 14.25 1.87
C ASP A 233 -3.20 14.04 1.19
N VAL A 234 -4.27 14.70 1.66
CA VAL A 234 -5.59 14.70 1.01
C VAL A 234 -5.49 15.24 -0.43
N LYS A 235 -4.75 16.34 -0.64
CA LYS A 235 -4.51 16.88 -1.98
C LYS A 235 -3.73 15.92 -2.89
N ALA A 236 -2.74 15.23 -2.35
CA ALA A 236 -1.97 14.21 -3.07
C ALA A 236 -2.85 13.00 -3.42
N MET A 237 -3.66 12.52 -2.47
CA MET A 237 -4.64 11.46 -2.64
C MET A 237 -5.65 11.82 -3.75
N ARG A 238 -6.23 13.02 -3.75
CA ARG A 238 -7.17 13.48 -4.78
C ARG A 238 -6.56 13.44 -6.19
N ARG A 239 -5.30 13.83 -6.34
CA ARG A 239 -4.61 13.73 -7.63
C ARG A 239 -4.44 12.28 -8.07
N ARG A 240 -4.06 11.39 -7.17
CA ARG A 240 -3.86 9.96 -7.43
C ARG A 240 -5.20 9.28 -7.80
N LEU A 241 -6.24 9.52 -7.01
CA LEU A 241 -7.57 8.96 -7.19
C LEU A 241 -8.21 9.37 -8.52
N ARG A 242 -7.95 10.58 -9.02
CA ARG A 242 -8.45 11.04 -10.33
C ARG A 242 -8.09 10.10 -11.49
N PHE A 243 -6.95 9.45 -11.43
CA PHE A 243 -6.49 8.51 -12.46
C PHE A 243 -6.90 7.07 -12.18
N LEU A 244 -7.10 6.72 -10.93
CA LEU A 244 -7.38 5.34 -10.50
C LEU A 244 -8.87 5.07 -10.36
N LEU A 245 -9.65 5.99 -9.79
CA LEU A 245 -11.07 5.79 -9.57
C LEU A 245 -11.88 5.89 -10.87
N ARG A 246 -12.87 5.02 -10.94
CA ARG A 246 -13.97 5.13 -11.89
C ARG A 246 -15.25 5.46 -11.12
N ALA A 247 -16.02 6.43 -11.63
CA ALA A 247 -17.24 6.89 -10.96
C ALA A 247 -18.29 5.77 -10.87
N ASP A 248 -18.42 4.98 -11.90
CA ASP A 248 -19.35 3.84 -11.99
C ASP A 248 -18.98 2.65 -11.08
N LEU A 249 -17.73 2.59 -10.60
CA LEU A 249 -17.24 1.57 -9.68
C LEU A 249 -17.12 2.06 -8.22
N THR A 250 -17.47 3.32 -7.95
CA THR A 250 -17.38 3.91 -6.62
C THR A 250 -18.80 4.13 -6.09
N ARG A 251 -19.02 3.76 -4.84
CA ARG A 251 -20.28 4.00 -4.13
C ARG A 251 -20.04 4.87 -2.92
N LEU A 252 -20.86 5.89 -2.77
CA LEU A 252 -20.92 6.74 -1.59
C LEU A 252 -22.30 6.58 -0.97
N VAL A 253 -22.34 6.42 0.34
CA VAL A 253 -23.60 6.27 1.10
C VAL A 253 -23.76 7.49 1.98
N PHE A 254 -24.93 8.12 1.88
CA PHE A 254 -25.30 9.29 2.67
C PHE A 254 -26.48 8.94 3.59
N HIS A 255 -26.44 9.48 4.80
CA HIS A 255 -27.59 9.57 5.69
C HIS A 255 -27.93 11.06 5.89
N GLY A 256 -29.10 11.48 5.42
CA GLY A 256 -29.35 12.91 5.21
C GLY A 256 -28.36 13.51 4.20
N ASP A 257 -27.64 14.54 4.63
CA ASP A 257 -26.58 15.20 3.83
C ASP A 257 -25.16 14.77 4.24
N THR A 258 -25.04 13.87 5.21
CA THR A 258 -23.75 13.41 5.74
C THR A 258 -23.28 12.17 4.99
N LEU A 259 -22.02 12.17 4.53
CA LEU A 259 -21.38 10.99 3.97
C LEU A 259 -20.99 10.04 5.12
N VAL A 260 -21.62 8.86 5.15
CA VAL A 260 -21.43 7.86 6.21
C VAL A 260 -20.81 6.56 5.72
N GLY A 261 -20.78 6.33 4.41
CA GLY A 261 -20.18 5.14 3.84
C GLY A 261 -19.54 5.40 2.49
N ALA A 262 -18.50 4.66 2.18
CA ALA A 262 -17.82 4.71 0.89
C ALA A 262 -17.23 3.35 0.52
N LEU A 263 -17.37 2.96 -0.75
CA LEU A 263 -16.72 1.80 -1.34
C LEU A 263 -16.03 2.25 -2.63
N ALA A 264 -14.72 2.08 -2.68
CA ALA A 264 -13.91 2.47 -3.84
C ALA A 264 -13.49 1.25 -4.66
N GLY A 265 -14.07 1.11 -5.85
CA GLY A 265 -13.65 0.14 -6.85
C GLY A 265 -12.70 0.76 -7.87
N MET A 266 -11.62 0.07 -8.17
CA MET A 266 -10.63 0.48 -9.15
C MET A 266 -10.47 -0.59 -10.24
N PRO A 267 -10.33 -0.20 -11.52
CA PRO A 267 -9.94 -1.15 -12.55
C PRO A 267 -8.58 -1.76 -12.22
N GLU A 268 -8.44 -3.07 -12.38
CA GLU A 268 -7.16 -3.73 -12.16
C GLU A 268 -6.13 -3.34 -13.25
N LEU A 269 -5.04 -2.74 -12.84
CA LEU A 269 -4.00 -2.23 -13.74
C LEU A 269 -2.74 -3.11 -13.79
N GLY A 270 -2.65 -4.14 -12.96
CA GLY A 270 -1.44 -4.96 -12.79
C GLY A 270 -0.92 -5.54 -14.10
N ARG A 271 -1.79 -6.18 -14.89
CA ARG A 271 -1.41 -6.72 -16.21
C ARG A 271 -0.95 -5.62 -17.18
N GLY A 272 -1.54 -4.43 -17.10
CA GLY A 272 -1.10 -3.27 -17.87
C GLY A 272 0.29 -2.80 -17.45
N LEU A 273 0.56 -2.73 -16.16
CA LEU A 273 1.86 -2.39 -15.60
C LEU A 273 2.93 -3.43 -15.93
N GLN A 274 2.60 -4.72 -15.88
CA GLN A 274 3.52 -5.79 -16.29
C GLN A 274 3.91 -5.64 -17.76
N ARG A 275 2.96 -5.48 -18.69
CA ARG A 275 3.22 -5.27 -20.13
C ARG A 275 4.02 -3.99 -20.39
N ALA A 276 3.77 -2.94 -19.63
CA ALA A 276 4.50 -1.68 -19.68
C ALA A 276 5.86 -1.75 -18.98
N HIS A 277 6.19 -2.83 -18.27
CA HIS A 277 7.35 -2.95 -17.39
C HIS A 277 7.48 -1.76 -16.42
N GLY A 278 6.35 -1.21 -15.96
CA GLY A 278 6.29 -0.03 -15.10
C GLY A 278 6.67 1.28 -15.78
N ARG A 279 6.78 1.34 -17.11
CA ARG A 279 7.15 2.54 -17.88
C ARG A 279 5.95 3.11 -18.62
N LEU A 280 5.79 4.44 -18.61
CA LEU A 280 4.76 5.10 -19.41
C LEU A 280 5.13 5.23 -20.88
N LEU A 281 6.39 5.51 -21.17
CA LEU A 281 6.86 5.77 -22.52
C LEU A 281 7.71 4.60 -23.04
N PRO A 282 7.69 4.32 -24.36
CA PRO A 282 6.88 5.00 -25.39
C PRO A 282 5.41 4.52 -25.43
N LEU A 283 5.11 3.25 -25.14
CA LEU A 283 3.78 2.65 -25.32
C LEU A 283 3.12 2.19 -24.02
N GLY A 284 3.74 2.39 -22.86
CA GLY A 284 3.21 1.91 -21.59
C GLY A 284 1.89 2.56 -21.20
N TRP A 285 1.68 3.84 -21.53
CA TRP A 285 0.41 4.53 -21.33
C TRP A 285 -0.74 3.85 -22.07
N TRP A 286 -0.48 3.26 -23.24
CA TRP A 286 -1.47 2.52 -24.01
C TRP A 286 -1.94 1.26 -23.28
N TRP A 287 -0.99 0.48 -22.75
CA TRP A 287 -1.32 -0.72 -21.98
C TRP A 287 -2.13 -0.40 -20.72
N LEU A 288 -1.80 0.67 -20.02
CA LEU A 288 -2.58 1.13 -18.87
C LEU A 288 -3.98 1.61 -19.26
N LEU A 289 -4.08 2.37 -20.34
CA LEU A 289 -5.37 2.81 -20.85
C LEU A 289 -6.25 1.63 -21.29
N GLN A 290 -5.65 0.63 -21.92
CA GLN A 290 -6.34 -0.58 -22.34
C GLN A 290 -6.80 -1.39 -21.13
N ALA A 291 -5.96 -1.61 -20.11
CA ALA A 291 -6.32 -2.27 -18.86
C ALA A 291 -7.49 -1.53 -18.17
N ARG A 292 -7.43 -0.20 -18.11
CA ARG A 292 -8.50 0.61 -17.51
C ARG A 292 -9.83 0.54 -18.24
N ARG A 293 -9.82 0.46 -19.58
CA ARG A 293 -11.04 0.49 -20.41
C ARG A 293 -11.65 -0.87 -20.69
N ARG A 294 -10.81 -1.89 -20.80
CA ARG A 294 -11.20 -3.24 -21.22
C ARG A 294 -10.92 -4.31 -20.17
N GLY A 295 -10.44 -3.89 -19.00
CA GLY A 295 -10.22 -4.81 -17.88
C GLY A 295 -11.57 -5.37 -17.41
N ASP A 296 -11.57 -6.66 -17.17
CA ASP A 296 -12.68 -7.46 -16.65
C ASP A 296 -12.63 -7.60 -15.10
N THR A 297 -11.58 -7.11 -14.52
CA THR A 297 -11.28 -7.24 -13.10
C THR A 297 -11.36 -5.90 -12.38
N VAL A 298 -12.00 -5.88 -11.25
CA VAL A 298 -12.12 -4.73 -10.36
C VAL A 298 -11.52 -5.08 -9.01
N THR A 299 -10.67 -4.21 -8.51
CA THR A 299 -10.13 -4.31 -7.15
C THR A 299 -10.88 -3.36 -6.23
N ILE A 300 -11.36 -3.87 -5.09
CA ILE A 300 -11.96 -3.07 -4.03
C ILE A 300 -10.88 -2.83 -2.97
N ASN A 301 -10.35 -1.62 -2.91
CA ASN A 301 -9.23 -1.23 -2.03
C ASN A 301 -9.65 -0.24 -0.94
N GLY A 302 -10.91 -0.16 -0.61
CA GLY A 302 -11.39 0.70 0.47
C GLY A 302 -12.88 0.56 0.62
N ALA A 303 -13.29 0.10 1.78
CA ALA A 303 -14.65 0.16 2.25
C ALA A 303 -14.60 0.87 3.60
N PHE A 304 -15.31 1.97 3.73
CA PHE A 304 -15.38 2.78 4.94
C PHE A 304 -16.84 2.92 5.33
N VAL A 305 -17.15 2.65 6.58
CA VAL A 305 -18.44 2.94 7.20
C VAL A 305 -18.16 3.72 8.48
N HIS A 306 -18.85 4.85 8.65
CA HIS A 306 -18.72 5.66 9.86
C HIS A 306 -19.08 4.79 11.08
N PRO A 307 -18.34 4.84 12.18
CA PRO A 307 -18.57 3.99 13.35
C PRO A 307 -20.01 4.02 13.86
N ASP A 308 -20.63 5.19 13.92
CA ASP A 308 -22.03 5.37 14.37
C ASP A 308 -23.08 4.73 13.42
N HIS A 309 -22.63 4.14 12.30
CA HIS A 309 -23.49 3.55 11.26
C HIS A 309 -23.07 2.12 10.89
N GLN A 310 -22.37 1.41 11.79
CA GLN A 310 -21.87 0.04 11.58
C GLN A 310 -22.81 -1.06 12.10
N ASP A 311 -23.90 -0.72 12.78
CA ASP A 311 -24.86 -1.65 13.37
C ASP A 311 -25.83 -2.27 12.36
#